data_9d57edd96a28b81a8f02ffb95cd37fd2
#
_entry.id   9d57edd96a28b81a8f02ffb95cd37fd2
#
_cell.length_a   1.000
_cell.length_b   1.000
_cell.length_c   1.000
_cell.angle_alpha   90.00
_cell.angle_beta   90.00
_cell.angle_gamma   90.00
#
_symmetry.space_group_name_H-M   'P 1'
#
loop_
_entity.id
_entity.type
_entity.pdbx_description
1 polymer ?
#
loop_
_entity_poly.entity_id
_entity_poly.type
_entity_poly.pdbx_seq_one_letter_code
_entity_poly.pdbx_strand_id
1 'polypeptide(L)'
;MPRATTLSQRRGPYTPGHVSDLPFQLPPEAARELASFLDVEGKILRGLEALGPVAGRDVLLVDAAGSLVAVGLAALGARVHHEALTAPFRPSAPEESADVIIGLWSLFRGVAVEDLAAADRVLRPGGRLLVVHDYGRDDVSRLQPDREEFGAWTRRNGPFLAAGFRVRVLHCFWTFESQEATATFLESAFGAVGADVAATLKRPRLSYNVAIYHRTRGGESTPAS
;
A
#
# COMPACT_ATOMS: atom_id res chain seq x y z
N MET A 1 23.35 12.65 -35.11
CA MET A 1 22.93 12.80 -33.75
C MET A 1 21.76 11.87 -33.48
N PRO A 2 21.95 10.77 -32.75
CA PRO A 2 20.84 9.85 -32.42
C PRO A 2 19.98 10.43 -31.31
N ARG A 3 18.66 10.44 -31.52
CA ARG A 3 17.64 10.83 -30.55
C ARG A 3 17.62 9.80 -29.42
N ALA A 4 17.74 10.24 -28.19
CA ALA A 4 17.53 9.43 -27.00
C ALA A 4 16.06 8.96 -26.99
N THR A 5 15.87 7.66 -27.11
CA THR A 5 14.57 7.00 -26.93
C THR A 5 14.31 6.93 -25.44
N THR A 6 13.44 7.79 -24.94
CA THR A 6 12.91 7.73 -23.59
C THR A 6 12.12 6.44 -23.45
N LEU A 7 12.68 5.48 -22.73
CA LEU A 7 12.00 4.25 -22.32
C LEU A 7 10.90 4.63 -21.32
N SER A 8 9.69 4.87 -21.85
CA SER A 8 8.46 4.81 -21.06
C SER A 8 8.37 3.39 -20.48
N GLN A 9 8.72 3.24 -19.21
CA GLN A 9 8.48 2.01 -18.47
C GLN A 9 6.97 1.85 -18.28
N ARG A 10 6.29 1.32 -19.29
CA ARG A 10 4.98 0.71 -19.11
C ARG A 10 5.18 -0.43 -18.13
N ARG A 11 4.66 -0.31 -16.91
CA ARG A 11 4.62 -1.43 -15.98
C ARG A 11 3.91 -2.58 -16.69
N GLY A 12 4.67 -3.62 -17.01
CA GLY A 12 4.15 -4.89 -17.50
C GLY A 12 3.28 -5.57 -16.43
N PRO A 13 2.59 -6.64 -16.80
CA PRO A 13 1.78 -7.41 -15.85
C PRO A 13 2.66 -7.86 -14.68
N TYR A 14 2.06 -7.90 -13.49
CA TYR A 14 2.62 -8.40 -12.23
C TYR A 14 3.55 -9.60 -12.45
N THR A 15 4.79 -9.50 -11.97
CA THR A 15 5.75 -10.60 -11.99
C THR A 15 5.70 -11.31 -10.63
N PRO A 16 5.29 -12.58 -10.55
CA PRO A 16 5.30 -13.35 -9.31
C PRO A 16 6.72 -13.42 -8.71
N GLY A 17 6.86 -13.11 -7.43
CA GLY A 17 8.14 -13.17 -6.70
C GLY A 17 8.61 -11.84 -6.09
N HIS A 18 7.91 -10.73 -6.29
CA HIS A 18 8.17 -9.48 -5.61
C HIS A 18 7.41 -9.43 -4.28
N VAL A 19 8.14 -9.15 -3.20
CA VAL A 19 7.55 -8.75 -1.90
C VAL A 19 6.86 -7.40 -2.14
N SER A 20 5.54 -7.36 -2.13
CA SER A 20 4.75 -6.19 -2.54
C SER A 20 4.14 -5.45 -1.35
N ASP A 21 4.77 -5.58 -0.18
CA ASP A 21 4.42 -4.83 1.03
C ASP A 21 5.05 -3.44 1.11
N LEU A 22 5.63 -2.97 0.00
CA LEU A 22 6.28 -1.67 -0.11
C LEU A 22 5.71 -0.85 -1.27
N PRO A 23 5.72 0.48 -1.15
CA PRO A 23 5.21 1.39 -2.19
C PRO A 23 6.03 1.40 -3.47
N PHE A 24 7.26 0.89 -3.43
CA PHE A 24 8.23 0.91 -4.53
C PHE A 24 8.77 -0.47 -4.83
N GLN A 25 9.03 -0.71 -6.12
CA GLN A 25 9.81 -1.86 -6.55
C GLN A 25 11.29 -1.48 -6.48
N LEU A 26 11.98 -1.97 -5.49
CA LEU A 26 13.40 -1.72 -5.24
C LEU A 26 14.18 -3.04 -5.27
N PRO A 27 15.52 -2.99 -5.49
CA PRO A 27 16.38 -4.14 -5.25
C PRO A 27 16.20 -4.66 -3.80
N PRO A 28 16.39 -5.96 -3.55
CA PRO A 28 16.08 -6.56 -2.23
C PRO A 28 16.75 -5.90 -1.03
N GLU A 29 17.95 -5.36 -1.21
CA GLU A 29 18.67 -4.65 -0.15
C GLU A 29 18.02 -3.30 0.17
N ALA A 30 17.78 -2.47 -0.85
CA ALA A 30 17.10 -1.19 -0.69
C ALA A 30 15.65 -1.37 -0.20
N ALA A 31 14.98 -2.46 -0.58
CA ALA A 31 13.64 -2.79 -0.10
C ALA A 31 13.65 -3.09 1.42
N ARG A 32 14.63 -3.87 1.90
CA ARG A 32 14.79 -4.14 3.34
C ARG A 32 15.12 -2.88 4.14
N GLU A 33 15.98 -2.02 3.57
CA GLU A 33 16.32 -0.75 4.16
C GLU A 33 15.08 0.17 4.25
N LEU A 34 14.32 0.32 3.15
CA LEU A 34 13.07 1.07 3.14
C LEU A 34 12.09 0.57 4.22
N ALA A 35 11.92 -0.74 4.35
CA ALA A 35 11.03 -1.32 5.36
C ALA A 35 11.38 -0.88 6.79
N SER A 36 12.66 -0.63 7.09
CA SER A 36 13.12 -0.25 8.43
C SER A 36 12.75 1.18 8.84
N PHE A 37 12.57 2.10 7.88
CA PHE A 37 12.27 3.52 8.16
C PHE A 37 10.94 4.04 7.59
N LEU A 38 10.19 3.21 6.85
CA LEU A 38 8.96 3.62 6.18
C LEU A 38 7.86 4.06 7.15
N ASP A 39 7.70 3.40 8.28
CA ASP A 39 6.68 3.70 9.30
C ASP A 39 7.20 3.42 10.72
N VAL A 40 8.29 4.06 11.08
CA VAL A 40 8.93 3.90 12.42
C VAL A 40 7.93 4.19 13.56
N GLU A 41 6.98 5.08 13.32
CA GLU A 41 5.94 5.40 14.30
C GLU A 41 4.81 4.36 14.37
N GLY A 42 4.76 3.38 13.48
CA GLY A 42 3.72 2.32 13.43
C GLY A 42 2.30 2.85 13.16
N LYS A 43 2.19 3.96 12.44
CA LYS A 43 0.88 4.58 12.14
C LYS A 43 0.03 3.74 11.20
N ILE A 44 0.67 3.05 10.25
CA ILE A 44 -0.03 2.21 9.27
C ILE A 44 -0.70 1.05 10.01
N LEU A 45 0.06 0.33 10.84
CA LEU A 45 -0.49 -0.79 11.63
C LEU A 45 -1.64 -0.35 12.53
N ARG A 46 -1.46 0.77 13.27
CA ARG A 46 -2.55 1.32 14.11
C ARG A 46 -3.75 1.79 13.30
N GLY A 47 -3.52 2.31 12.10
CA GLY A 47 -4.59 2.71 11.19
C GLY A 47 -5.40 1.52 10.67
N LEU A 48 -4.74 0.42 10.34
CA LEU A 48 -5.37 -0.83 9.94
C LEU A 48 -6.21 -1.40 11.08
N GLU A 49 -5.65 -1.52 12.28
CA GLU A 49 -6.33 -2.02 13.46
C GLU A 49 -7.55 -1.18 13.83
N ALA A 50 -7.46 0.15 13.76
CA ALA A 50 -8.58 1.04 14.05
C ALA A 50 -9.74 0.94 13.03
N LEU A 51 -9.47 0.52 11.78
CA LEU A 51 -10.47 0.36 10.72
C LEU A 51 -11.01 -1.07 10.62
N GLY A 52 -10.23 -2.06 11.04
CA GLY A 52 -10.61 -3.47 11.10
C GLY A 52 -9.97 -4.11 12.33
N PRO A 53 -10.63 -4.09 13.49
CA PRO A 53 -10.09 -4.71 14.70
C PRO A 53 -9.68 -6.16 14.45
N VAL A 54 -8.42 -6.50 14.77
CA VAL A 54 -7.79 -7.76 14.36
C VAL A 54 -7.59 -8.76 15.50
N ALA A 55 -7.65 -8.33 16.76
CA ALA A 55 -7.45 -9.20 17.92
C ALA A 55 -8.45 -10.37 17.92
N GLY A 56 -7.94 -11.60 17.89
CA GLY A 56 -8.75 -12.83 17.84
C GLY A 56 -9.50 -13.04 16.52
N ARG A 57 -9.16 -12.32 15.45
CA ARG A 57 -9.81 -12.39 14.14
C ARG A 57 -8.96 -13.13 13.12
N ASP A 58 -9.63 -13.69 12.12
CA ASP A 58 -9.00 -14.29 10.95
C ASP A 58 -8.70 -13.19 9.92
N VAL A 59 -7.42 -12.91 9.72
CA VAL A 59 -6.92 -11.87 8.81
C VAL A 59 -6.27 -12.51 7.60
N LEU A 60 -6.82 -12.26 6.41
CA LEU A 60 -6.20 -12.64 5.15
C LEU A 60 -5.29 -11.49 4.68
N LEU A 61 -3.98 -11.71 4.73
CA LEU A 61 -2.98 -10.76 4.28
C LEU A 61 -2.49 -11.13 2.88
N VAL A 62 -2.72 -10.25 1.90
CA VAL A 62 -2.42 -10.53 0.50
C VAL A 62 -1.03 -10.01 0.13
N ASP A 63 -0.20 -10.92 -0.40
CA ASP A 63 1.13 -10.67 -0.99
C ASP A 63 2.14 -9.96 -0.07
N ALA A 64 2.00 -10.14 1.24
CA ALA A 64 2.85 -9.47 2.24
C ALA A 64 3.37 -10.47 3.31
N ALA A 65 3.60 -11.72 2.91
CA ALA A 65 4.15 -12.74 3.81
C ALA A 65 5.55 -12.33 4.30
N GLY A 66 5.74 -12.38 5.62
CA GLY A 66 7.01 -12.00 6.25
C GLY A 66 7.23 -10.49 6.40
N SER A 67 6.23 -9.64 6.06
CA SER A 67 6.29 -8.20 6.25
C SER A 67 6.27 -7.80 7.73
N LEU A 68 6.75 -6.58 8.03
CA LEU A 68 6.62 -6.00 9.37
C LEU A 68 5.14 -5.84 9.77
N VAL A 69 4.25 -5.61 8.81
CA VAL A 69 2.80 -5.55 9.05
C VAL A 69 2.28 -6.92 9.48
N ALA A 70 2.70 -8.01 8.83
CA ALA A 70 2.31 -9.37 9.22
C ALA A 70 2.72 -9.69 10.67
N VAL A 71 3.97 -9.36 11.03
CA VAL A 71 4.49 -9.52 12.40
C VAL A 71 3.68 -8.67 13.39
N GLY A 72 3.41 -7.42 13.04
CA GLY A 72 2.62 -6.51 13.88
C GLY A 72 1.18 -7.00 14.10
N LEU A 73 0.50 -7.46 13.05
CA LEU A 73 -0.85 -8.02 13.14
C LEU A 73 -0.90 -9.26 14.06
N ALA A 74 0.08 -10.16 13.92
CA ALA A 74 0.19 -11.33 14.78
C ALA A 74 0.44 -10.94 16.25
N ALA A 75 1.28 -9.91 16.50
CA ALA A 75 1.52 -9.38 17.84
C ALA A 75 0.27 -8.73 18.47
N LEU A 76 -0.66 -8.20 17.65
CA LEU A 76 -1.97 -7.73 18.09
C LEU A 76 -2.99 -8.86 18.32
N GLY A 77 -2.58 -10.13 18.14
CA GLY A 77 -3.42 -11.29 18.37
C GLY A 77 -4.28 -11.72 17.17
N ALA A 78 -3.96 -11.26 15.97
CA ALA A 78 -4.61 -11.74 14.76
C ALA A 78 -4.16 -13.18 14.40
N ARG A 79 -5.06 -13.96 13.85
CA ARG A 79 -4.73 -15.19 13.13
C ARG A 79 -4.48 -14.82 11.66
N VAL A 80 -3.20 -14.61 11.32
CA VAL A 80 -2.81 -14.14 9.99
C VAL A 80 -2.66 -15.31 9.02
N HIS A 81 -3.43 -15.28 7.95
CA HIS A 81 -3.35 -16.20 6.81
C HIS A 81 -2.78 -15.43 5.62
N HIS A 82 -1.85 -16.06 4.90
CA HIS A 82 -1.20 -15.43 3.76
C HIS A 82 -1.79 -15.95 2.44
N GLU A 83 -2.04 -15.05 1.53
CA GLU A 83 -2.53 -15.35 0.18
C GLU A 83 -1.61 -14.66 -0.85
N ALA A 84 -1.26 -15.37 -1.92
CA ALA A 84 -0.53 -14.76 -3.02
C ALA A 84 -1.46 -13.90 -3.87
N LEU A 85 -0.97 -12.75 -4.32
CA LEU A 85 -1.71 -11.93 -5.27
C LEU A 85 -1.73 -12.58 -6.64
N THR A 86 -2.92 -12.75 -7.19
CA THR A 86 -3.14 -13.15 -8.59
C THR A 86 -3.85 -12.02 -9.36
N ALA A 87 -3.68 -11.97 -10.66
CA ALA A 87 -4.40 -11.05 -11.52
C ALA A 87 -5.21 -11.81 -12.58
N PRO A 88 -6.56 -11.86 -12.48
CA PRO A 88 -7.40 -11.28 -11.45
C PRO A 88 -7.24 -11.93 -10.07
N PHE A 89 -7.68 -11.25 -9.02
CA PHE A 89 -7.58 -11.75 -7.65
C PHE A 89 -8.43 -13.03 -7.47
N ARG A 90 -7.76 -14.13 -7.16
CA ARG A 90 -8.36 -15.47 -7.00
C ARG A 90 -7.87 -16.12 -5.70
N PRO A 91 -8.37 -15.67 -4.54
CA PRO A 91 -7.94 -16.23 -3.28
C PRO A 91 -8.35 -17.71 -3.15
N SER A 92 -7.42 -18.53 -2.67
CA SER A 92 -7.63 -19.95 -2.36
C SER A 92 -8.44 -20.14 -1.08
N ALA A 93 -8.50 -19.13 -0.23
CA ALA A 93 -9.23 -19.13 1.03
C ALA A 93 -10.72 -19.51 0.84
N PRO A 94 -11.29 -20.31 1.77
CA PRO A 94 -12.69 -20.71 1.73
C PRO A 94 -13.65 -19.50 1.80
N GLU A 95 -14.90 -19.72 1.42
CA GLU A 95 -15.97 -18.75 1.59
C GLU A 95 -16.16 -18.43 3.09
N GLU A 96 -16.41 -17.14 3.39
CA GLU A 96 -16.69 -16.64 4.73
C GLU A 96 -15.66 -17.07 5.79
N SER A 97 -14.39 -17.17 5.39
CA SER A 97 -13.30 -17.61 6.25
C SER A 97 -12.52 -16.47 6.91
N ALA A 98 -12.58 -15.24 6.38
CA ALA A 98 -11.85 -14.10 6.89
C ALA A 98 -12.77 -13.03 7.50
N ASP A 99 -12.34 -12.45 8.62
CA ASP A 99 -12.97 -11.26 9.23
C ASP A 99 -12.44 -9.98 8.58
N VAL A 100 -11.16 -10.00 8.19
CA VAL A 100 -10.48 -8.85 7.57
C VAL A 100 -9.62 -9.33 6.41
N ILE A 101 -9.69 -8.65 5.26
CA ILE A 101 -8.72 -8.80 4.17
C ILE A 101 -7.89 -7.52 4.12
N ILE A 102 -6.56 -7.66 4.06
CA ILE A 102 -5.61 -6.55 3.98
C ILE A 102 -4.74 -6.74 2.74
N GLY A 103 -4.69 -5.71 1.89
CA GLY A 103 -3.76 -5.60 0.78
C GLY A 103 -2.87 -4.38 0.93
N LEU A 104 -1.56 -4.55 0.73
CA LEU A 104 -0.56 -3.49 0.88
C LEU A 104 0.01 -3.13 -0.49
N TRP A 105 -0.25 -1.93 -0.98
CA TRP A 105 0.27 -1.31 -2.22
C TRP A 105 0.09 -2.07 -3.54
N SER A 106 -0.22 -3.34 -3.52
CA SER A 106 -0.36 -4.20 -4.70
C SER A 106 -1.81 -4.50 -5.07
N LEU A 107 -2.67 -4.68 -4.08
CA LEU A 107 -4.03 -5.17 -4.25
C LEU A 107 -4.99 -4.08 -4.73
N PHE A 108 -5.92 -4.46 -5.60
CA PHE A 108 -7.00 -3.60 -6.11
C PHE A 108 -6.57 -2.33 -6.85
N ARG A 109 -5.44 -2.35 -7.54
CA ARG A 109 -5.07 -1.26 -8.45
C ARG A 109 -6.05 -1.22 -9.63
N GLY A 110 -7.00 -0.30 -9.62
CA GLY A 110 -8.06 -0.21 -10.63
C GLY A 110 -9.44 -0.68 -10.17
N VAL A 111 -9.54 -1.39 -9.06
CA VAL A 111 -10.80 -1.78 -8.39
C VAL A 111 -11.75 -2.54 -9.34
N ALA A 112 -11.27 -3.65 -9.93
CA ALA A 112 -12.07 -4.50 -10.78
C ALA A 112 -13.24 -5.15 -10.01
N VAL A 113 -14.40 -5.25 -10.65
CA VAL A 113 -15.63 -5.82 -10.04
C VAL A 113 -15.40 -7.28 -9.63
N GLU A 114 -14.67 -8.03 -10.46
CA GLU A 114 -14.33 -9.43 -10.21
C GLU A 114 -13.46 -9.61 -8.97
N ASP A 115 -12.51 -8.70 -8.75
CA ASP A 115 -11.62 -8.71 -7.58
C ASP A 115 -12.41 -8.42 -6.30
N LEU A 116 -13.36 -7.46 -6.36
CA LEU A 116 -14.25 -7.17 -5.24
C LEU A 116 -15.17 -8.33 -4.91
N ALA A 117 -15.74 -8.99 -5.93
CA ALA A 117 -16.58 -10.17 -5.75
C ALA A 117 -15.78 -11.32 -5.11
N ALA A 118 -14.53 -11.53 -5.53
CA ALA A 118 -13.65 -12.53 -4.95
C ALA A 118 -13.31 -12.24 -3.48
N ALA A 119 -13.07 -10.97 -3.13
CA ALA A 119 -12.86 -10.57 -1.74
C ALA A 119 -14.14 -10.75 -0.90
N ASP A 120 -15.30 -10.34 -1.43
CA ASP A 120 -16.58 -10.50 -0.74
C ASP A 120 -16.95 -11.97 -0.49
N ARG A 121 -16.57 -12.89 -1.39
CA ARG A 121 -16.76 -14.33 -1.18
C ARG A 121 -16.02 -14.83 0.07
N VAL A 122 -14.79 -14.38 0.27
CA VAL A 122 -13.93 -14.84 1.38
C VAL A 122 -14.25 -14.15 2.70
N LEU A 123 -14.68 -12.89 2.66
CA LEU A 123 -15.06 -12.17 3.87
C LEU A 123 -16.32 -12.75 4.49
N ARG A 124 -16.38 -12.83 5.81
CA ARG A 124 -17.62 -13.07 6.56
C ARG A 124 -18.58 -11.88 6.39
N PRO A 125 -19.90 -12.06 6.58
CA PRO A 125 -20.84 -10.93 6.65
C PRO A 125 -20.36 -9.90 7.69
N GLY A 126 -20.32 -8.61 7.28
CA GLY A 126 -19.78 -7.54 8.11
C GLY A 126 -18.24 -7.48 8.18
N GLY A 127 -17.55 -8.37 7.50
CA GLY A 127 -16.08 -8.37 7.40
C GLY A 127 -15.55 -7.12 6.67
N ARG A 128 -14.28 -6.84 6.85
CA ARG A 128 -13.62 -5.60 6.38
C ARG A 128 -12.61 -5.89 5.28
N LEU A 129 -12.68 -5.11 4.20
CA LEU A 129 -11.63 -5.02 3.19
C LEU A 129 -10.85 -3.72 3.38
N LEU A 130 -9.54 -3.83 3.64
CA LEU A 130 -8.62 -2.72 3.85
C LEU A 130 -7.54 -2.76 2.78
N VAL A 131 -7.35 -1.66 2.06
CA VAL A 131 -6.36 -1.56 0.97
C VAL A 131 -5.49 -0.33 1.20
N VAL A 132 -4.18 -0.55 1.30
CA VAL A 132 -3.20 0.50 1.54
C VAL A 132 -2.56 0.92 0.23
N HIS A 133 -2.55 2.23 -0.04
CA HIS A 133 -1.85 2.83 -1.18
C HIS A 133 -1.24 4.17 -0.82
N ASP A 134 -0.34 4.64 -1.68
CA ASP A 134 0.17 6.01 -1.60
C ASP A 134 -0.98 6.99 -1.85
N TYR A 135 -1.06 8.04 -1.01
CA TYR A 135 -2.00 9.13 -1.24
C TYR A 135 -1.40 10.24 -2.11
N GLY A 136 -0.08 10.42 -2.02
CA GLY A 136 0.64 11.51 -2.69
C GLY A 136 0.54 12.85 -1.97
N ARG A 137 0.95 13.93 -2.66
CA ARG A 137 1.02 15.30 -2.12
C ARG A 137 1.97 15.42 -0.92
N ASP A 138 3.13 14.79 -1.04
CA ASP A 138 4.16 14.68 -0.01
C ASP A 138 5.56 14.62 -0.66
N ASP A 139 6.62 14.51 0.14
CA ASP A 139 7.99 14.44 -0.37
C ASP A 139 8.24 13.11 -1.09
N VAL A 140 7.65 12.01 -0.61
CA VAL A 140 7.82 10.67 -1.21
C VAL A 140 7.22 10.60 -2.61
N SER A 141 6.10 11.27 -2.86
CA SER A 141 5.47 11.30 -4.19
C SER A 141 6.34 11.98 -5.25
N ARG A 142 7.28 12.86 -4.84
CA ARG A 142 8.25 13.51 -5.74
C ARG A 142 9.28 12.54 -6.30
N LEU A 143 9.47 11.39 -5.66
CA LEU A 143 10.34 10.30 -6.15
C LEU A 143 9.75 9.55 -7.35
N GLN A 144 8.44 9.73 -7.60
CA GLN A 144 7.71 9.17 -8.76
C GLN A 144 6.73 10.20 -9.34
N PRO A 145 7.21 11.28 -9.97
CA PRO A 145 6.37 12.40 -10.42
C PRO A 145 5.32 11.99 -11.47
N ASP A 146 5.60 10.97 -12.26
CA ASP A 146 4.75 10.52 -13.36
C ASP A 146 3.68 9.49 -12.93
N ARG A 147 3.43 9.34 -11.63
CA ARG A 147 2.44 8.39 -11.13
C ARG A 147 1.03 8.94 -11.26
N GLU A 148 0.32 8.53 -12.29
CA GLU A 148 -1.05 8.98 -12.59
C GLU A 148 -2.05 8.70 -11.45
N GLU A 149 -1.85 7.60 -10.71
CA GLU A 149 -2.74 7.19 -9.62
C GLU A 149 -2.89 8.25 -8.53
N PHE A 150 -1.86 9.02 -8.21
CA PHE A 150 -1.94 10.09 -7.20
C PHE A 150 -3.02 11.13 -7.49
N GLY A 151 -3.28 11.44 -8.76
CA GLY A 151 -4.34 12.34 -9.17
C GLY A 151 -5.71 11.68 -9.29
N ALA A 152 -5.76 10.45 -9.78
CA ALA A 152 -7.00 9.75 -10.09
C ALA A 152 -7.71 9.22 -8.84
N TRP A 153 -6.98 8.61 -7.92
CA TRP A 153 -7.58 7.91 -6.78
C TRP A 153 -8.06 8.84 -5.67
N THR A 154 -7.53 10.06 -5.59
CA THR A 154 -7.93 11.05 -4.59
C THR A 154 -9.17 11.86 -4.97
N ARG A 155 -9.70 11.67 -6.19
CA ARG A 155 -10.91 12.36 -6.65
C ARG A 155 -12.15 11.69 -6.10
N ARG A 156 -13.23 12.47 -5.91
CA ARG A 156 -14.53 11.98 -5.45
C ARG A 156 -15.09 10.84 -6.34
N ASN A 157 -14.81 10.88 -7.63
CA ASN A 157 -15.17 9.86 -8.61
C ASN A 157 -14.02 8.88 -8.91
N GLY A 158 -12.98 8.85 -8.08
CA GLY A 158 -11.89 7.90 -8.22
C GLY A 158 -12.35 6.46 -8.00
N PRO A 159 -11.58 5.47 -8.49
CA PRO A 159 -12.04 4.08 -8.56
C PRO A 159 -12.47 3.51 -7.21
N PHE A 160 -11.76 3.80 -6.13
CA PHE A 160 -12.11 3.31 -4.80
C PHE A 160 -13.40 3.94 -4.27
N LEU A 161 -13.53 5.27 -4.32
CA LEU A 161 -14.71 5.96 -3.79
C LEU A 161 -15.95 5.64 -4.64
N ALA A 162 -15.80 5.54 -5.96
CA ALA A 162 -16.87 5.11 -6.86
C ALA A 162 -17.33 3.67 -6.58
N ALA A 163 -16.45 2.80 -6.11
CA ALA A 163 -16.76 1.42 -5.72
C ALA A 163 -17.23 1.29 -4.25
N GLY A 164 -17.60 2.40 -3.59
CA GLY A 164 -18.17 2.39 -2.26
C GLY A 164 -17.14 2.30 -1.11
N PHE A 165 -15.85 2.44 -1.39
CA PHE A 165 -14.86 2.57 -0.32
C PHE A 165 -14.95 3.94 0.35
N ARG A 166 -14.59 3.97 1.62
CA ARG A 166 -14.18 5.18 2.34
C ARG A 166 -12.66 5.24 2.36
N VAL A 167 -12.10 6.42 2.64
CA VAL A 167 -10.65 6.62 2.74
C VAL A 167 -10.28 7.26 4.05
N ARG A 168 -9.23 6.75 4.68
CA ARG A 168 -8.52 7.39 5.79
C ARG A 168 -7.10 7.69 5.34
N VAL A 169 -6.70 8.95 5.43
CA VAL A 169 -5.34 9.38 5.13
C VAL A 169 -4.53 9.45 6.43
N LEU A 170 -3.36 8.85 6.40
CA LEU A 170 -2.38 8.85 7.48
C LEU A 170 -1.20 9.71 7.05
N HIS A 171 -0.77 10.61 7.92
CA HIS A 171 0.45 11.39 7.73
C HIS A 171 1.62 10.67 8.41
N CYS A 172 2.40 9.95 7.61
CA CYS A 172 3.57 9.21 8.01
C CYS A 172 4.85 9.95 7.62
N PHE A 173 5.98 9.39 8.00
CA PHE A 173 7.29 9.86 7.58
C PHE A 173 8.22 8.68 7.34
N TRP A 174 9.03 8.76 6.29
CA TRP A 174 10.27 8.01 6.23
C TRP A 174 11.28 8.74 7.12
N THR A 175 11.83 8.09 8.11
CA THR A 175 12.69 8.71 9.10
C THR A 175 14.05 8.05 9.12
N PHE A 176 15.08 8.81 8.80
CA PHE A 176 16.47 8.36 8.71
C PHE A 176 17.27 8.83 9.94
N GLU A 177 18.42 8.20 10.14
CA GLU A 177 19.32 8.54 11.24
C GLU A 177 20.02 9.90 11.04
N SER A 178 20.34 10.24 9.78
CA SER A 178 21.02 11.49 9.43
C SER A 178 20.64 11.99 8.04
N GLN A 179 20.98 13.25 7.72
CA GLN A 179 20.81 13.79 6.38
C GLN A 179 21.71 13.10 5.35
N GLU A 180 22.90 12.68 5.76
CA GLU A 180 23.82 11.94 4.92
C GLU A 180 23.24 10.56 4.55
N ALA A 181 22.72 9.81 5.54
CA ALA A 181 22.03 8.55 5.31
C ALA A 181 20.81 8.72 4.38
N THR A 182 20.05 9.82 4.58
CA THR A 182 18.93 10.14 3.68
C THR A 182 19.38 10.34 2.24
N ALA A 183 20.42 11.17 2.02
CA ALA A 183 20.94 11.46 0.70
C ALA A 183 21.50 10.20 0.01
N THR A 184 22.29 9.42 0.74
CA THR A 184 22.87 8.15 0.24
C THR A 184 21.78 7.18 -0.21
N PHE A 185 20.75 6.94 0.63
CA PHE A 185 19.67 6.05 0.27
C PHE A 185 18.88 6.56 -0.94
N LEU A 186 18.47 7.84 -0.93
CA LEU A 186 17.65 8.39 -1.99
C LEU A 186 18.38 8.41 -3.34
N GLU A 187 19.66 8.77 -3.37
CA GLU A 187 20.47 8.73 -4.58
C GLU A 187 20.66 7.29 -5.08
N SER A 188 20.98 6.35 -4.18
CA SER A 188 21.15 4.94 -4.54
C SER A 188 19.87 4.30 -5.08
N ALA A 189 18.72 4.58 -4.46
CA ALA A 189 17.44 3.93 -4.79
C ALA A 189 16.70 4.60 -5.96
N PHE A 190 16.87 5.93 -6.15
CA PHE A 190 16.09 6.73 -7.09
C PHE A 190 16.95 7.60 -8.05
N GLY A 191 18.27 7.48 -7.99
CA GLY A 191 19.20 8.21 -8.86
C GLY A 191 19.10 9.73 -8.71
N ALA A 192 19.18 10.45 -9.83
CA ALA A 192 19.14 11.92 -9.84
C ALA A 192 17.89 12.51 -9.18
N VAL A 193 16.73 11.90 -9.38
CA VAL A 193 15.46 12.35 -8.74
C VAL A 193 15.57 12.25 -7.21
N GLY A 194 16.19 11.18 -6.71
CA GLY A 194 16.44 11.01 -5.28
C GLY A 194 17.39 12.07 -4.71
N ALA A 195 18.48 12.34 -5.42
CA ALA A 195 19.45 13.38 -5.06
C ALA A 195 18.80 14.78 -5.01
N ASP A 196 17.98 15.12 -6.02
CA ASP A 196 17.25 16.38 -6.07
C ASP A 196 16.26 16.53 -4.89
N VAL A 197 15.54 15.47 -4.55
CA VAL A 197 14.64 15.47 -3.38
C VAL A 197 15.45 15.66 -2.11
N ALA A 198 16.53 14.89 -1.91
CA ALA A 198 17.40 14.97 -0.74
C ALA A 198 17.93 16.40 -0.49
N ALA A 199 18.38 17.07 -1.56
CA ALA A 199 18.91 18.43 -1.49
C ALA A 199 17.90 19.47 -0.96
N THR A 200 16.61 19.20 -1.03
CA THR A 200 15.55 20.11 -0.55
C THR A 200 15.15 19.87 0.90
N LEU A 201 15.55 18.75 1.48
CA LEU A 201 15.10 18.36 2.82
C LEU A 201 15.85 19.15 3.91
N LYS A 202 15.11 19.67 4.86
CA LYS A 202 15.64 20.39 6.02
C LYS A 202 15.93 19.48 7.23
N ARG A 203 15.44 18.25 7.19
CA ARG A 203 15.56 17.25 8.27
C ARG A 203 15.73 15.87 7.62
N PRO A 204 16.30 14.88 8.32
CA PRO A 204 16.48 13.53 7.79
C PRO A 204 15.15 12.74 7.77
N ARG A 205 14.14 13.32 7.14
CA ARG A 205 12.83 12.67 6.97
C ARG A 205 12.08 13.22 5.77
N LEU A 206 11.32 12.35 5.12
CA LEU A 206 10.38 12.70 4.07
C LEU A 206 8.96 12.57 4.60
N SER A 207 8.10 13.54 4.32
CA SER A 207 6.67 13.40 4.53
C SER A 207 6.12 12.30 3.60
N TYR A 208 5.23 11.47 4.13
CA TYR A 208 4.63 10.35 3.40
C TYR A 208 3.16 10.20 3.78
N ASN A 209 2.27 10.44 2.84
CA ASN A 209 0.84 10.29 3.03
C ASN A 209 0.37 8.94 2.50
N VAL A 210 -0.21 8.15 3.38
CA VAL A 210 -0.73 6.81 3.08
C VAL A 210 -2.24 6.84 3.15
N ALA A 211 -2.90 6.33 2.12
CA ALA A 211 -4.34 6.11 2.12
C ALA A 211 -4.67 4.67 2.53
N ILE A 212 -5.57 4.50 3.49
CA ILE A 212 -6.24 3.23 3.74
C ILE A 212 -7.65 3.36 3.17
N TYR A 213 -7.90 2.72 2.04
CA TYR A 213 -9.24 2.55 1.48
C TYR A 213 -9.91 1.38 2.18
N HIS A 214 -11.13 1.58 2.65
CA HIS A 214 -11.81 0.54 3.42
C HIS A 214 -13.29 0.45 3.10
N ARG A 215 -13.81 -0.77 3.11
CA ARG A 215 -15.25 -1.07 2.98
C ARG A 215 -15.64 -2.25 3.85
N THR A 216 -16.94 -2.37 4.13
CA THR A 216 -17.54 -3.51 4.85
C THR A 216 -18.29 -4.37 3.85
N ARG A 217 -18.15 -5.71 3.91
CA ARG A 217 -19.01 -6.63 3.15
C ARG A 217 -20.46 -6.45 3.58
N GLY A 218 -21.36 -6.23 2.62
CA GLY A 218 -22.78 -6.01 2.89
C GLY A 218 -23.12 -4.65 3.52
N GLY A 219 -22.14 -3.74 3.66
CA GLY A 219 -22.39 -2.36 4.08
C GLY A 219 -23.10 -1.58 2.99
N GLU A 220 -24.18 -0.89 3.32
CA GLU A 220 -24.86 0.02 2.40
C GLU A 220 -23.87 1.08 1.91
N SER A 221 -23.73 1.22 0.60
CA SER A 221 -23.13 2.37 -0.02
C SER A 221 -24.06 3.56 0.22
N THR A 222 -23.85 4.29 1.31
CA THR A 222 -24.55 5.57 1.49
C THR A 222 -24.04 6.51 0.40
N PRO A 223 -24.86 6.90 -0.58
CA PRO A 223 -24.43 7.86 -1.57
C PRO A 223 -24.05 9.13 -0.85
N ALA A 224 -22.86 9.66 -1.16
CA ALA A 224 -22.43 10.94 -0.64
C ALA A 224 -23.35 12.03 -1.19
N SER A 225 -24.12 12.65 -0.30
CA SER A 225 -24.96 13.82 -0.56
C SER A 225 -24.14 15.01 -1.03
#